data_4ee437b42a55ef39e255d63323911540
#
_entry.id   4ee437b42a55ef39e255d63323911540
#
_cell.length_a   1.000
_cell.length_b   1.000
_cell.length_c   1.000
_cell.angle_alpha   90.00
_cell.angle_beta   90.00
_cell.angle_gamma   90.00
#
_symmetry.space_group_name_H-M   'P 1'
#
loop_
_entity.id
_entity.type
_entity.pdbx_description
1 polymer ?
#
loop_
_entity_poly.entity_id
_entity_poly.type
_entity_poly.pdbx_seq_one_letter_code
_entity_poly.pdbx_strand_id
1 'polypeptide(L)'
;MYDTVLVPTDGSDTVEQALPHALRLAADTDATLQIVYVVDTRAIHAADADEREAVEADLTDEGEEAVEVIADRAAAEDIEFETEIRRGTPDKEIVRHAEEADSDVIVIGTDGKTPREKLQALGSVSERVVDDAPVPVFVIKGLTEA
;
A
#
# COMPACT_ATOMS: atom_id res chain seq x y z
N MET A 1 -18.58 9.04 -7.73
CA MET A 1 -18.02 7.85 -8.39
C MET A 1 -17.02 7.14 -7.48
N TYR A 2 -15.95 7.79 -7.08
CA TYR A 2 -15.02 7.16 -6.14
C TYR A 2 -15.30 7.67 -4.75
N ASP A 3 -15.87 6.81 -3.90
CA ASP A 3 -16.13 7.13 -2.49
C ASP A 3 -14.98 6.70 -1.60
N THR A 4 -14.21 5.70 -2.03
CA THR A 4 -13.07 5.16 -1.28
C THR A 4 -11.90 4.87 -2.20
N VAL A 5 -10.73 5.36 -1.79
CA VAL A 5 -9.46 5.15 -2.51
C VAL A 5 -8.52 4.36 -1.60
N LEU A 6 -8.11 3.19 -2.04
CA LEU A 6 -7.21 2.34 -1.27
C LEU A 6 -5.76 2.59 -1.65
N VAL A 7 -4.93 2.89 -0.66
CA VAL A 7 -3.49 3.07 -0.84
C VAL A 7 -2.77 2.08 0.06
N PRO A 8 -2.23 1.01 -0.51
CA PRO A 8 -1.37 0.11 0.26
C PRO A 8 0.04 0.69 0.39
N THR A 9 0.68 0.42 1.51
CA THR A 9 2.08 0.80 1.73
C THR A 9 2.83 -0.38 2.33
N ASP A 10 4.08 -0.52 1.97
CA ASP A 10 4.99 -1.50 2.56
C ASP A 10 6.04 -0.83 3.46
N GLY A 11 5.86 0.47 3.73
CA GLY A 11 6.82 1.23 4.53
C GLY A 11 8.01 1.76 3.74
N SER A 12 8.11 1.42 2.46
CA SER A 12 9.19 1.90 1.60
C SER A 12 8.84 3.24 0.96
N ASP A 13 9.81 3.82 0.28
CA ASP A 13 9.64 5.09 -0.44
C ASP A 13 8.73 4.97 -1.67
N THR A 14 8.38 3.75 -2.06
CA THR A 14 7.51 3.51 -3.22
C THR A 14 6.17 4.23 -3.07
N VAL A 15 5.61 4.26 -1.87
CA VAL A 15 4.33 4.92 -1.61
C VAL A 15 4.41 6.43 -1.84
N GLU A 16 5.57 7.04 -1.65
CA GLU A 16 5.72 8.48 -1.84
C GLU A 16 5.48 8.90 -3.29
N GLN A 17 5.71 7.99 -4.23
CA GLN A 17 5.45 8.26 -5.64
C GLN A 17 3.96 8.17 -5.95
N ALA A 18 3.26 7.26 -5.32
CA ALA A 18 1.82 7.05 -5.52
C ALA A 18 0.97 8.03 -4.72
N LEU A 19 1.44 8.43 -3.56
CA LEU A 19 0.64 9.20 -2.61
C LEU A 19 0.11 10.53 -3.15
N PRO A 20 0.89 11.38 -3.84
CA PRO A 20 0.34 12.61 -4.39
C PRO A 20 -0.84 12.37 -5.33
N HIS A 21 -0.79 11.29 -6.11
CA HIS A 21 -1.89 10.94 -7.02
C HIS A 21 -3.12 10.47 -6.25
N ALA A 22 -2.91 9.66 -5.21
CA ALA A 22 -4.00 9.18 -4.37
C ALA A 22 -4.69 10.33 -3.62
N LEU A 23 -3.89 11.24 -3.07
CA LEU A 23 -4.42 12.41 -2.36
C LEU A 23 -5.21 13.31 -3.31
N ARG A 24 -4.70 13.53 -4.51
CA ARG A 24 -5.38 14.33 -5.52
C ARG A 24 -6.72 13.69 -5.93
N LEU A 25 -6.70 12.38 -6.17
CA LEU A 25 -7.90 11.66 -6.54
C LEU A 25 -8.94 11.72 -5.42
N ALA A 26 -8.53 11.51 -4.17
CA ALA A 26 -9.43 11.58 -3.02
C ALA A 26 -10.01 13.00 -2.86
N ALA A 27 -9.17 14.02 -3.02
CA ALA A 27 -9.64 15.41 -2.91
C ALA A 27 -10.63 15.77 -4.02
N ASP A 28 -10.32 15.37 -5.26
CA ASP A 28 -11.17 15.70 -6.41
C ASP A 28 -12.52 14.98 -6.40
N THR A 29 -12.60 13.82 -5.77
CA THR A 29 -13.83 13.02 -5.70
C THR A 29 -14.52 13.06 -4.34
N ASP A 30 -13.94 13.76 -3.38
CA ASP A 30 -14.41 13.79 -1.99
C ASP A 30 -14.46 12.38 -1.38
N ALA A 31 -13.45 11.57 -1.69
CA ALA A 31 -13.37 10.19 -1.24
C ALA A 31 -12.64 10.06 0.08
N THR A 32 -12.90 8.95 0.77
CA THR A 32 -12.13 8.56 1.96
C THR A 32 -10.90 7.78 1.50
N LEU A 33 -9.74 8.12 2.04
CA LEU A 33 -8.49 7.41 1.76
C LEU A 33 -8.37 6.24 2.73
N GLN A 34 -8.25 5.03 2.22
CA GLN A 34 -8.01 3.84 3.03
C GLN A 34 -6.52 3.50 2.92
N ILE A 35 -5.84 3.51 4.05
CA ILE A 35 -4.39 3.31 4.12
C ILE A 35 -4.14 1.96 4.76
N VAL A 36 -3.50 1.05 4.05
CA VAL A 36 -3.31 -0.34 4.51
C VAL A 36 -1.83 -0.72 4.46
N TYR A 37 -1.37 -1.29 5.55
CA TYR A 37 -0.07 -1.96 5.63
C TYR A 37 -0.31 -3.45 5.89
N VAL A 38 0.39 -4.32 5.19
CA VAL A 38 0.29 -5.75 5.40
C VAL A 38 1.58 -6.25 6.04
N VAL A 39 1.45 -6.82 7.25
CA VAL A 39 2.54 -7.55 7.89
C VAL A 39 2.72 -8.85 7.13
N ASP A 40 3.84 -8.99 6.44
CA ASP A 40 4.10 -10.15 5.57
C ASP A 40 4.46 -11.37 6.44
N THR A 41 3.54 -12.32 6.51
CA THR A 41 3.73 -13.53 7.31
C THR A 41 4.86 -14.41 6.81
N ARG A 42 5.25 -14.27 5.55
CA ARG A 42 6.39 -15.02 5.01
C ARG A 42 7.69 -14.57 5.69
N ALA A 43 7.82 -13.29 6.00
CA ALA A 43 8.98 -12.77 6.73
C ALA A 43 9.04 -13.33 8.15
N ILE A 44 7.87 -13.47 8.79
CA ILE A 44 7.78 -14.05 10.13
C ILE A 44 8.19 -15.53 10.10
N HIS A 45 7.66 -16.28 9.15
CA HIS A 45 7.96 -17.71 9.03
C HIS A 45 9.41 -17.98 8.63
N ALA A 46 10.05 -17.05 7.93
CA ALA A 46 11.45 -17.16 7.56
C ALA A 46 12.41 -16.97 8.74
N ALA A 47 11.94 -16.34 9.82
CA ALA A 47 12.74 -16.14 11.03
C ALA A 47 12.80 -17.44 11.85
N ASP A 48 13.84 -17.55 12.68
CA ASP A 48 13.93 -18.67 13.62
C ASP A 48 12.75 -18.64 14.59
N ALA A 49 12.31 -19.84 15.03
CA ALA A 49 11.10 -19.97 15.83
C ALA A 49 11.13 -19.10 17.11
N ASP A 50 12.29 -18.95 17.73
CA ASP A 50 12.45 -18.14 18.94
C ASP A 50 12.49 -16.62 18.65
N GLU A 51 12.63 -16.22 17.38
CA GLU A 51 12.67 -14.81 16.98
C GLU A 51 11.38 -14.32 16.35
N ARG A 52 10.46 -15.22 15.99
CA ARG A 52 9.25 -14.86 15.25
C ARG A 52 8.37 -13.82 15.92
N GLU A 53 8.21 -13.93 17.23
CA GLU A 53 7.41 -12.97 17.99
C GLU A 53 8.00 -11.56 17.91
N ALA A 54 9.33 -11.45 18.02
CA ALA A 54 10.01 -10.17 17.91
C ALA A 54 9.93 -9.60 16.49
N VAL A 55 10.08 -10.45 15.47
CA VAL A 55 9.97 -10.03 14.08
C VAL A 55 8.56 -9.51 13.79
N GLU A 56 7.54 -10.20 14.27
CA GLU A 56 6.16 -9.78 14.10
C GLU A 56 5.89 -8.43 14.76
N ALA A 57 6.39 -8.25 15.99
CA ALA A 57 6.25 -6.98 16.72
C ALA A 57 6.93 -5.84 15.98
N ASP A 58 8.14 -6.06 15.46
CA ASP A 58 8.89 -5.05 14.72
C ASP A 58 8.17 -4.66 13.43
N LEU A 59 7.63 -5.62 12.69
CA LEU A 59 6.88 -5.36 11.46
C LEU A 59 5.59 -4.61 11.73
N THR A 60 4.92 -4.95 12.82
CA THR A 60 3.69 -4.25 13.24
C THR A 60 3.98 -2.79 13.58
N ASP A 61 5.05 -2.54 14.35
CA ASP A 61 5.46 -1.18 14.70
C ASP A 61 5.83 -0.37 13.46
N GLU A 62 6.56 -0.99 12.54
CA GLU A 62 6.94 -0.36 11.27
C GLU A 62 5.69 -0.01 10.45
N GLY A 63 4.71 -0.91 10.44
CA GLY A 63 3.44 -0.68 9.76
C GLY A 63 2.64 0.47 10.35
N GLU A 64 2.58 0.55 11.67
CA GLU A 64 1.89 1.64 12.35
C GLU A 64 2.52 3.00 12.02
N GLU A 65 3.85 3.07 11.99
CA GLU A 65 4.55 4.28 11.58
C GLU A 65 4.29 4.63 10.12
N ALA A 66 4.30 3.62 9.24
CA ALA A 66 4.10 3.82 7.82
C ALA A 66 2.72 4.39 7.52
N VAL A 67 1.67 3.85 8.12
CA VAL A 67 0.31 4.35 7.89
C VAL A 67 0.10 5.72 8.52
N GLU A 68 0.73 5.99 9.66
CA GLU A 68 0.62 7.28 10.33
C GLU A 68 1.20 8.43 9.49
N VAL A 69 2.33 8.20 8.83
CA VAL A 69 2.94 9.19 7.94
C VAL A 69 1.97 9.59 6.83
N ILE A 70 1.28 8.62 6.24
CA ILE A 70 0.31 8.87 5.17
C ILE A 70 -0.94 9.55 5.75
N ALA A 71 -1.41 9.10 6.91
CA ALA A 71 -2.56 9.69 7.59
C ALA A 71 -2.32 11.18 7.89
N ASP A 72 -1.14 11.54 8.35
CA ASP A 72 -0.77 12.92 8.64
C ASP A 72 -0.84 13.78 7.37
N ARG A 73 -0.41 13.23 6.24
CA ARG A 73 -0.49 13.94 4.96
C ARG A 73 -1.92 14.14 4.50
N ALA A 74 -2.77 13.13 4.68
CA ALA A 74 -4.19 13.23 4.34
C ALA A 74 -4.87 14.27 5.23
N ALA A 75 -4.59 14.25 6.51
CA ALA A 75 -5.16 15.21 7.45
C ALA A 75 -4.75 16.66 7.12
N ALA A 76 -3.49 16.86 6.70
CA ALA A 76 -3.01 18.19 6.32
C ALA A 76 -3.73 18.75 5.11
N GLU A 77 -4.34 17.92 4.28
CA GLU A 77 -5.10 18.32 3.11
C GLU A 77 -6.62 18.18 3.30
N ASP A 78 -7.06 17.99 4.53
CA ASP A 78 -8.48 17.84 4.90
C ASP A 78 -9.15 16.65 4.19
N ILE A 79 -8.41 15.58 3.97
CA ILE A 79 -8.92 14.34 3.36
C ILE A 79 -9.25 13.37 4.49
N GLU A 80 -10.47 12.84 4.49
CA GLU A 80 -10.86 11.79 5.42
C GLU A 80 -10.07 10.53 5.16
N PHE A 81 -9.65 9.85 6.20
CA PHE A 81 -8.86 8.63 6.06
C PHE A 81 -9.21 7.58 7.11
N GLU A 82 -8.89 6.35 6.77
CA GLU A 82 -8.94 5.20 7.68
C GLU A 82 -7.63 4.45 7.53
N THR A 83 -7.14 3.86 8.61
CA THR A 83 -5.90 3.08 8.59
C THR A 83 -6.17 1.65 9.02
N GLU A 84 -5.46 0.69 8.45
CA GLU A 84 -5.55 -0.70 8.85
C GLU A 84 -4.21 -1.40 8.71
N ILE A 85 -3.89 -2.22 9.70
CA ILE A 85 -2.74 -3.13 9.66
C ILE A 85 -3.31 -4.54 9.52
N ARG A 86 -2.96 -5.21 8.42
CA ARG A 86 -3.39 -6.58 8.13
C ARG A 86 -2.19 -7.51 8.22
N ARG A 87 -2.46 -8.80 8.29
CA ARG A 87 -1.42 -9.84 8.32
C ARG A 87 -1.72 -10.86 7.22
N GLY A 88 -0.69 -11.26 6.51
CA GLY A 88 -0.84 -12.26 5.47
C GLY A 88 0.15 -12.06 4.33
N THR A 89 -0.24 -12.49 3.15
CA THR A 89 0.52 -12.25 1.93
C THR A 89 0.09 -10.91 1.35
N PRO A 90 1.02 -9.96 1.14
CA PRO A 90 0.67 -8.58 0.79
C PRO A 90 -0.34 -8.43 -0.35
N ASP A 91 -0.09 -9.05 -1.49
CA ASP A 91 -1.00 -8.91 -2.64
C ASP A 91 -2.41 -9.46 -2.33
N LYS A 92 -2.48 -10.59 -1.65
CA LYS A 92 -3.76 -11.22 -1.31
C LYS A 92 -4.55 -10.39 -0.31
N GLU A 93 -3.87 -9.84 0.69
CA GLU A 93 -4.54 -9.03 1.71
C GLU A 93 -5.01 -7.69 1.17
N ILE A 94 -4.26 -7.11 0.22
CA ILE A 94 -4.69 -5.88 -0.46
C ILE A 94 -5.98 -6.12 -1.24
N VAL A 95 -6.02 -7.18 -2.03
CA VAL A 95 -7.22 -7.55 -2.80
C VAL A 95 -8.39 -7.86 -1.88
N ARG A 96 -8.14 -8.61 -0.82
CA ARG A 96 -9.18 -8.94 0.17
C ARG A 96 -9.72 -7.70 0.85
N HIS A 97 -8.86 -6.75 1.20
CA HIS A 97 -9.30 -5.49 1.80
C HIS A 97 -10.20 -4.71 0.82
N ALA A 98 -9.81 -4.66 -0.45
CA ALA A 98 -10.62 -3.97 -1.45
C ALA A 98 -12.02 -4.58 -1.57
N GLU A 99 -12.13 -5.91 -1.47
CA GLU A 99 -13.42 -6.59 -1.50
C GLU A 99 -14.23 -6.34 -0.23
N GLU A 100 -13.62 -6.50 0.94
CA GLU A 100 -14.30 -6.39 2.23
C GLU A 100 -14.74 -4.96 2.54
N ALA A 101 -13.94 -3.99 2.17
CA ALA A 101 -14.19 -2.58 2.47
C ALA A 101 -14.86 -1.82 1.32
N ASP A 102 -15.24 -2.52 0.26
CA ASP A 102 -15.86 -1.93 -0.93
C ASP A 102 -15.04 -0.76 -1.49
N SER A 103 -13.73 -0.92 -1.58
CA SER A 103 -12.86 0.08 -2.17
C SER A 103 -13.23 0.28 -3.65
N ASP A 104 -13.23 1.51 -4.12
CA ASP A 104 -13.63 1.82 -5.50
C ASP A 104 -12.47 1.83 -6.47
N VAL A 105 -11.27 2.08 -5.95
CA VAL A 105 -10.05 2.13 -6.74
C VAL A 105 -8.85 1.88 -5.84
N ILE A 106 -7.81 1.28 -6.40
CA ILE A 106 -6.54 1.08 -5.71
C ILE A 106 -5.50 1.95 -6.40
N VAL A 107 -4.73 2.72 -5.63
CA VAL A 107 -3.60 3.49 -6.14
C VAL A 107 -2.34 2.91 -5.55
N ILE A 108 -1.48 2.35 -6.38
CA ILE A 108 -0.30 1.63 -5.93
C ILE A 108 0.93 2.06 -6.73
N GLY A 109 2.06 2.18 -6.04
CA GLY A 109 3.32 2.46 -6.69
C GLY A 109 4.01 1.19 -7.15
N THR A 110 4.90 1.31 -8.11
CA THR A 110 5.74 0.20 -8.53
C THR A 110 6.95 0.09 -7.63
N ASP A 111 7.48 -1.13 -7.51
CA ASP A 111 8.72 -1.36 -6.78
C ASP A 111 9.88 -0.76 -7.58
N GLY A 112 10.50 0.27 -7.03
CA GLY A 112 11.48 1.06 -7.73
C GLY A 112 12.92 0.86 -7.32
N LYS A 113 13.31 -0.33 -6.90
CA LYS A 113 14.62 -0.54 -6.26
C LYS A 113 15.82 -0.31 -7.16
N THR A 114 15.86 -0.92 -8.35
CA THR A 114 16.98 -0.73 -9.27
C THR A 114 16.50 -0.44 -10.69
N PRO A 115 17.31 0.22 -11.52
CA PRO A 115 16.94 0.42 -12.92
C PRO A 115 16.67 -0.88 -13.67
N ARG A 116 17.39 -1.94 -13.31
CA ARG A 116 17.20 -3.25 -13.93
C ARG A 116 15.89 -3.89 -13.54
N GLU A 117 15.53 -3.78 -12.28
CA GLU A 117 14.25 -4.28 -11.79
C GLU A 117 13.10 -3.48 -12.37
N LYS A 118 13.26 -2.18 -12.53
CA LYS A 118 12.26 -1.31 -13.16
C LYS A 118 11.99 -1.70 -14.62
N LEU A 119 13.00 -2.19 -15.32
CA LEU A 119 12.84 -2.62 -16.72
C LEU A 119 12.05 -3.91 -16.85
N GLN A 120 11.88 -4.64 -15.76
CA GLN A 120 11.12 -5.89 -15.76
C GLN A 120 9.66 -5.69 -15.41
N ALA A 121 9.15 -4.49 -15.51
CA ALA A 121 7.75 -4.14 -15.32
C ALA A 121 7.40 -3.75 -13.88
N LEU A 122 6.19 -4.11 -13.47
CA LEU A 122 5.67 -3.80 -12.15
C LEU A 122 6.39 -4.62 -11.08
N GLY A 123 6.43 -4.14 -9.86
CA GLY A 123 6.87 -4.96 -8.73
C GLY A 123 5.95 -6.17 -8.56
N SER A 124 6.45 -7.22 -7.93
CA SER A 124 5.68 -8.46 -7.81
C SER A 124 4.33 -8.27 -7.13
N VAL A 125 4.25 -7.41 -6.11
CA VAL A 125 2.99 -7.15 -5.43
C VAL A 125 2.04 -6.37 -6.32
N SER A 126 2.50 -5.29 -6.94
CA SER A 126 1.64 -4.47 -7.80
C SER A 126 1.13 -5.24 -9.01
N GLU A 127 1.96 -6.10 -9.61
CA GLU A 127 1.54 -6.95 -10.72
C GLU A 127 0.42 -7.89 -10.32
N ARG A 128 0.54 -8.56 -9.17
CA ARG A 128 -0.49 -9.46 -8.68
C ARG A 128 -1.76 -8.74 -8.29
N VAL A 129 -1.64 -7.56 -7.72
CA VAL A 129 -2.81 -6.74 -7.39
C VAL A 129 -3.55 -6.36 -8.67
N VAL A 130 -2.83 -5.94 -9.72
CA VAL A 130 -3.45 -5.62 -11.00
C VAL A 130 -4.20 -6.81 -11.57
N ASP A 131 -3.61 -8.01 -11.49
CA ASP A 131 -4.23 -9.21 -12.02
C ASP A 131 -5.49 -9.62 -11.27
N ASP A 132 -5.51 -9.46 -9.94
CA ASP A 132 -6.53 -10.04 -9.08
C ASP A 132 -7.53 -9.02 -8.51
N ALA A 133 -7.28 -7.73 -8.65
CA ALA A 133 -8.14 -6.71 -8.04
C ALA A 133 -9.55 -6.72 -8.62
N PRO A 134 -10.57 -6.57 -7.75
CA PRO A 134 -11.96 -6.49 -8.20
C PRO A 134 -12.34 -5.08 -8.68
N VAL A 135 -11.44 -4.13 -8.61
CA VAL A 135 -11.67 -2.72 -8.93
C VAL A 135 -10.52 -2.18 -9.77
N PRO A 136 -10.69 -1.01 -10.40
CA PRO A 136 -9.60 -0.38 -11.14
C PRO A 136 -8.37 -0.15 -10.29
N VAL A 137 -7.19 -0.29 -10.88
CA VAL A 137 -5.92 -0.07 -10.22
C VAL A 137 -5.13 0.98 -10.99
N PHE A 138 -4.79 2.06 -10.31
CA PHE A 138 -3.88 3.08 -10.84
C PHE A 138 -2.48 2.73 -10.40
N VAL A 139 -1.66 2.33 -11.34
CA VAL A 139 -0.27 1.99 -11.06
C VAL A 139 0.58 3.21 -11.36
N ILE A 140 1.21 3.73 -10.33
CA ILE A 140 2.07 4.90 -10.47
C ILE A 140 3.51 4.40 -10.61
N LYS A 141 4.05 4.66 -11.77
CA LYS A 141 5.40 4.24 -12.09
C LYS A 141 6.39 5.22 -11.47
N GLY A 142 7.38 4.66 -10.77
CA GLY A 142 8.45 5.48 -10.24
C GLY A 142 9.25 6.12 -11.38
N LEU A 143 9.44 7.44 -11.31
CA LEU A 143 10.29 8.13 -12.24
C LEU A 143 11.72 8.07 -11.72
N THR A 144 12.60 7.53 -12.55
CA THR A 144 14.03 7.60 -12.25
C THR A 144 14.48 8.99 -12.67
N GLU A 145 15.04 9.74 -11.75
CA GLU A 145 15.71 10.96 -12.13
C GLU A 145 16.96 10.62 -12.90
N ALA A 146 17.12 11.29 -14.00
CA ALA A 146 18.30 11.11 -14.85
C ALA A 146 19.57 11.57 -14.16
#